data_d5186f751478838cd29f855a93172f02
#
_entry.id   d5186f751478838cd29f855a93172f02
#
_cell.length_a   1.000
_cell.length_b   1.000
_cell.length_c   1.000
_cell.angle_alpha   90.00
_cell.angle_beta   90.00
_cell.angle_gamma   90.00
#
_symmetry.space_group_name_H-M   'P 1'
#
loop_
_entity.id
_entity.type
_entity.pdbx_description
1 polymer ?
#
loop_
_entity_poly.entity_id
_entity_poly.type
_entity_poly.pdbx_seq_one_letter_code
_entity_poly.pdbx_strand_id
1 'polypeptide(L)'
;MTAKQFFDWQTAGGTDDVMRLVDCLERADILWCTIDGVAVNHWAAEPMVTQDLDFVVATDAVERTVLVLEEVGFGAERFEWSINFTGRSKVSLQLSLENFYQEFPARAVAADVHGILLRVASLEDTLSGKIKAWSDSDRRQSKQLKDLGDIARLLEAHPGLWEKLPEKLRLQLRRPADG
;
A
#
# COMPACT_ATOMS: atom_id res chain seq x y z
N MET A 1 -15.69 18.42 -5.10
CA MET A 1 -14.47 17.69 -5.50
C MET A 1 -14.87 16.33 -6.06
N THR A 2 -14.38 15.95 -7.23
CA THR A 2 -14.62 14.61 -7.80
C THR A 2 -13.73 13.57 -7.13
N ALA A 3 -14.11 12.28 -7.20
CA ALA A 3 -13.28 11.19 -6.68
C ALA A 3 -11.86 11.20 -7.32
N LYS A 4 -11.77 11.46 -8.63
CA LYS A 4 -10.49 11.60 -9.33
C LYS A 4 -9.65 12.75 -8.77
N GLN A 5 -10.23 13.93 -8.55
CA GLN A 5 -9.51 15.09 -7.98
C GLN A 5 -9.01 14.81 -6.56
N PHE A 6 -9.79 14.08 -5.76
CA PHE A 6 -9.37 13.69 -4.42
C PHE A 6 -8.21 12.68 -4.46
N PHE A 7 -8.27 11.68 -5.34
CA PHE A 7 -7.19 10.72 -5.52
C PHE A 7 -5.92 11.40 -6.05
N ASP A 8 -6.06 12.29 -7.04
CA ASP A 8 -4.96 13.07 -7.61
C ASP A 8 -4.27 13.93 -6.55
N TRP A 9 -5.04 14.54 -5.66
CA TRP A 9 -4.51 15.25 -4.51
C TRP A 9 -3.77 14.32 -3.53
N GLN A 10 -4.28 13.11 -3.28
CA GLN A 10 -3.64 12.12 -2.41
C GLN A 10 -2.32 11.57 -3.00
N THR A 11 -2.25 11.41 -4.30
CA THR A 11 -1.09 10.86 -5.01
C THR A 11 -0.16 11.92 -5.61
N ALA A 12 -0.23 13.15 -5.12
CA ALA A 12 0.57 14.27 -5.61
C ALA A 12 0.50 14.48 -7.14
N GLY A 13 -0.71 14.35 -7.72
CA GLY A 13 -0.96 14.53 -9.15
C GLY A 13 -0.63 13.29 -10.01
N GLY A 14 -0.45 12.14 -9.39
CA GLY A 14 -0.01 10.92 -10.06
C GLY A 14 -1.10 10.00 -10.61
N THR A 15 -2.36 10.45 -10.68
CA THR A 15 -3.49 9.61 -11.10
C THR A 15 -3.25 8.91 -12.43
N ASP A 16 -2.72 9.62 -13.43
CA ASP A 16 -2.49 9.05 -14.78
C ASP A 16 -1.39 7.97 -14.76
N ASP A 17 -0.33 8.16 -13.96
CA ASP A 17 0.71 7.15 -13.81
C ASP A 17 0.21 5.92 -13.05
N VAL A 18 -0.61 6.11 -12.01
CA VAL A 18 -1.25 4.99 -11.29
C VAL A 18 -2.16 4.20 -12.22
N MET A 19 -2.99 4.88 -13.03
CA MET A 19 -3.86 4.20 -14.01
C MET A 19 -3.05 3.41 -15.04
N ARG A 20 -1.94 3.99 -15.55
CA ARG A 20 -1.05 3.29 -16.51
C ARG A 20 -0.38 2.07 -15.87
N LEU A 21 0.05 2.17 -14.61
CA LEU A 21 0.58 1.04 -13.85
C LEU A 21 -0.47 -0.08 -13.76
N VAL A 22 -1.67 0.24 -13.30
CA VAL A 22 -2.78 -0.71 -13.16
C VAL A 22 -3.10 -1.39 -14.49
N ASP A 23 -3.33 -0.60 -15.54
CA ASP A 23 -3.63 -1.12 -16.88
C ASP A 23 -2.53 -2.07 -17.38
N CYS A 24 -1.28 -1.73 -17.13
CA CYS A 24 -0.13 -2.53 -17.57
C CYS A 24 -0.10 -3.89 -16.83
N LEU A 25 -0.27 -3.88 -15.52
CA LEU A 25 -0.26 -5.11 -14.71
C LEU A 25 -1.44 -6.03 -15.06
N GLU A 26 -2.64 -5.45 -15.20
CA GLU A 26 -3.85 -6.21 -15.56
C GLU A 26 -3.74 -6.82 -16.98
N ARG A 27 -3.28 -6.06 -17.97
CA ARG A 27 -3.07 -6.59 -19.33
C ARG A 27 -2.01 -7.66 -19.41
N ALA A 28 -0.99 -7.59 -18.57
CA ALA A 28 0.06 -8.59 -18.48
C ALA A 28 -0.35 -9.81 -17.65
N ASP A 29 -1.56 -9.84 -17.10
CA ASP A 29 -2.05 -10.88 -16.19
C ASP A 29 -1.07 -11.13 -15.03
N ILE A 30 -0.55 -10.04 -14.46
CA ILE A 30 0.32 -10.06 -13.29
C ILE A 30 -0.53 -9.90 -12.04
N LEU A 31 -0.45 -10.86 -11.13
CA LEU A 31 -1.13 -10.78 -9.84
C LEU A 31 -0.39 -9.80 -8.93
N TRP A 32 -1.10 -8.78 -8.46
CA TRP A 32 -0.53 -7.66 -7.70
C TRP A 32 -1.50 -7.14 -6.64
N CYS A 33 -1.00 -6.35 -5.70
CA CYS A 33 -1.84 -5.50 -4.85
C CYS A 33 -1.09 -4.29 -4.33
N THR A 34 -1.84 -3.24 -3.98
CA THR A 34 -1.32 -2.11 -3.20
C THR A 34 -1.20 -2.49 -1.74
N ILE A 35 -0.19 -1.95 -1.09
CA ILE A 35 0.08 -2.07 0.34
C ILE A 35 0.25 -0.68 0.97
N ASP A 36 0.60 -0.63 2.24
CA ASP A 36 0.94 0.58 3.00
C ASP A 36 -0.16 1.67 2.94
N GLY A 37 0.19 2.92 2.65
CA GLY A 37 -0.68 4.07 2.81
C GLY A 37 -2.00 3.99 2.03
N VAL A 38 -1.97 3.52 0.78
CA VAL A 38 -3.18 3.36 -0.05
C VAL A 38 -4.09 2.26 0.52
N ALA A 39 -3.51 1.14 0.96
CA ALA A 39 -4.29 0.06 1.58
C ALA A 39 -4.90 0.50 2.92
N VAL A 40 -4.13 1.19 3.76
CA VAL A 40 -4.67 1.76 5.02
C VAL A 40 -5.82 2.72 4.74
N ASN A 41 -5.69 3.61 3.76
CA ASN A 41 -6.74 4.56 3.40
C ASN A 41 -8.03 3.89 2.90
N HIS A 42 -7.90 2.74 2.24
CA HIS A 42 -9.08 1.96 1.84
C HIS A 42 -9.85 1.40 3.05
N TRP A 43 -9.12 0.88 4.03
CA TRP A 43 -9.73 0.20 5.19
C TRP A 43 -10.08 1.15 6.34
N ALA A 44 -9.41 2.29 6.47
CA ALA A 44 -9.68 3.28 7.51
C ALA A 44 -10.93 4.14 7.17
N ALA A 45 -11.59 4.66 8.21
CA ALA A 45 -12.77 5.50 8.03
C ALA A 45 -12.46 6.84 7.35
N GLU A 46 -11.29 7.41 7.64
CA GLU A 46 -10.85 8.70 7.10
C GLU A 46 -9.53 8.54 6.34
N PRO A 47 -9.50 8.90 5.03
CA PRO A 47 -8.29 8.82 4.25
C PRO A 47 -7.30 9.93 4.63
N MET A 48 -6.02 9.63 4.57
CA MET A 48 -4.93 10.60 4.69
C MET A 48 -4.17 10.74 3.38
N VAL A 49 -3.59 11.92 3.15
CA VAL A 49 -2.75 12.16 1.96
C VAL A 49 -1.56 11.20 1.96
N THR A 50 -1.34 10.53 0.83
CA THR A 50 -0.14 9.76 0.55
C THR A 50 0.47 10.22 -0.77
N GLN A 51 1.80 10.28 -0.83
CA GLN A 51 2.54 10.63 -2.04
C GLN A 51 3.12 9.41 -2.73
N ASP A 52 3.03 8.27 -2.08
CA ASP A 52 3.62 7.01 -2.52
C ASP A 52 2.51 6.00 -2.79
N LEU A 53 2.67 5.23 -3.85
CA LEU A 53 1.91 4.02 -4.08
C LEU A 53 2.87 2.84 -3.99
N ASP A 54 2.76 2.12 -2.89
CA ASP A 54 3.51 0.90 -2.64
C ASP A 54 2.69 -0.30 -3.14
N PHE A 55 3.33 -1.18 -3.90
CA PHE A 55 2.68 -2.38 -4.41
C PHE A 55 3.61 -3.60 -4.36
N VAL A 56 3.01 -4.75 -4.50
CA VAL A 56 3.71 -6.04 -4.51
C VAL A 56 3.16 -6.93 -5.61
N VAL A 57 4.02 -7.79 -6.11
CA VAL A 57 3.70 -8.88 -7.03
C VAL A 57 4.29 -10.18 -6.46
N ALA A 58 3.90 -11.33 -6.99
CA ALA A 58 4.58 -12.58 -6.67
C ALA A 58 6.05 -12.53 -7.09
N THR A 59 6.94 -13.18 -6.35
CA THR A 59 8.39 -13.07 -6.54
C THR A 59 8.82 -13.44 -7.96
N ASP A 60 8.21 -14.47 -8.56
CA ASP A 60 8.47 -14.91 -9.93
C ASP A 60 7.97 -13.95 -11.01
N ALA A 61 7.13 -12.99 -10.66
CA ALA A 61 6.61 -11.97 -11.57
C ALA A 61 7.42 -10.66 -11.56
N VAL A 62 8.41 -10.50 -10.68
CA VAL A 62 9.16 -9.23 -10.50
C VAL A 62 9.82 -8.78 -11.81
N GLU A 63 10.61 -9.65 -12.44
CA GLU A 63 11.34 -9.28 -13.67
C GLU A 63 10.38 -8.97 -14.83
N ARG A 64 9.30 -9.74 -14.95
CA ARG A 64 8.25 -9.47 -15.94
C ARG A 64 7.57 -8.13 -15.67
N THR A 65 7.33 -7.79 -14.41
CA THR A 65 6.76 -6.50 -14.01
C THR A 65 7.65 -5.34 -14.46
N VAL A 66 8.97 -5.44 -14.24
CA VAL A 66 9.92 -4.43 -14.69
C VAL A 66 9.85 -4.25 -16.20
N LEU A 67 9.92 -5.34 -16.96
CA LEU A 67 9.90 -5.29 -18.43
C LEU A 67 8.64 -4.62 -18.97
N VAL A 68 7.45 -5.03 -18.51
CA VAL A 68 6.19 -4.48 -19.03
C VAL A 68 5.98 -3.01 -18.64
N LEU A 69 6.47 -2.59 -17.47
CA LEU A 69 6.40 -1.18 -17.06
C LEU A 69 7.38 -0.31 -17.83
N GLU A 70 8.60 -0.79 -18.11
CA GLU A 70 9.56 -0.06 -18.95
C GLU A 70 9.04 0.08 -20.40
N GLU A 71 8.39 -0.93 -20.95
CA GLU A 71 7.76 -0.88 -22.29
C GLU A 71 6.72 0.23 -22.42
N VAL A 72 5.99 0.56 -21.34
CA VAL A 72 5.02 1.66 -21.33
C VAL A 72 5.61 2.99 -20.84
N GLY A 73 6.94 3.05 -20.71
CA GLY A 73 7.71 4.28 -20.49
C GLY A 73 7.96 4.66 -19.03
N PHE A 74 7.87 3.72 -18.09
CA PHE A 74 8.38 3.94 -16.75
C PHE A 74 9.91 3.73 -16.71
N GLY A 75 10.61 4.59 -15.96
CA GLY A 75 11.99 4.32 -15.57
C GLY A 75 12.02 3.45 -14.32
N ALA A 76 12.92 2.48 -14.24
CA ALA A 76 13.06 1.59 -13.09
C ALA A 76 14.42 1.80 -12.41
N GLU A 77 14.43 1.96 -11.09
CA GLU A 77 15.63 2.05 -10.26
C GLU A 77 15.54 0.98 -9.15
N ARG A 78 16.52 0.06 -9.15
CA ARG A 78 16.53 -1.08 -8.24
C ARG A 78 17.37 -0.79 -6.99
N PHE A 79 16.78 -1.07 -5.84
CA PHE A 79 17.41 -1.10 -4.53
C PHE A 79 17.42 -2.52 -3.95
N GLU A 80 18.02 -2.70 -2.78
CA GLU A 80 18.10 -4.02 -2.14
C GLU A 80 16.71 -4.64 -1.88
N TRP A 81 15.75 -3.84 -1.43
CA TRP A 81 14.42 -4.32 -1.00
C TRP A 81 13.26 -3.72 -1.79
N SER A 82 13.55 -2.96 -2.83
CA SER A 82 12.52 -2.33 -3.65
C SER A 82 12.99 -1.99 -5.05
N ILE A 83 12.01 -1.76 -5.93
CA ILE A 83 12.23 -1.13 -7.24
C ILE A 83 11.33 0.09 -7.29
N ASN A 84 11.92 1.26 -7.53
CA ASN A 84 11.17 2.48 -7.72
C ASN A 84 10.92 2.72 -9.21
N PHE A 85 9.67 3.02 -9.55
CA PHE A 85 9.29 3.36 -10.92
C PHE A 85 8.97 4.85 -11.00
N THR A 86 9.53 5.51 -12.02
CA THR A 86 9.31 6.92 -12.31
C THR A 86 8.52 7.04 -13.60
N GLY A 87 7.34 7.63 -13.51
CA GLY A 87 6.49 7.94 -14.66
C GLY A 87 6.63 9.40 -15.12
N ARG A 88 5.52 9.99 -15.52
CA ARG A 88 5.44 11.39 -15.99
C ARG A 88 5.13 12.38 -14.87
N SER A 89 4.59 11.91 -13.76
CA SER A 89 4.23 12.70 -12.59
C SER A 89 5.28 12.61 -11.48
N LYS A 90 4.97 13.22 -10.34
CA LYS A 90 5.82 13.18 -9.14
C LYS A 90 5.43 12.06 -8.16
N VAL A 91 4.42 11.23 -8.50
CA VAL A 91 4.06 10.12 -7.63
C VAL A 91 5.21 9.12 -7.55
N SER A 92 5.51 8.66 -6.35
CA SER A 92 6.44 7.57 -6.13
C SER A 92 5.70 6.24 -6.26
N LEU A 93 6.12 5.40 -7.20
CA LEU A 93 5.60 4.05 -7.40
C LEU A 93 6.68 3.07 -6.95
N GLN A 94 6.43 2.33 -5.90
CA GLN A 94 7.43 1.44 -5.31
C GLN A 94 6.96 0.00 -5.27
N LEU A 95 7.68 -0.90 -5.94
CA LEU A 95 7.52 -2.33 -5.84
C LEU A 95 8.37 -2.86 -4.69
N SER A 96 7.75 -3.44 -3.67
CA SER A 96 8.48 -4.10 -2.59
C SER A 96 8.98 -5.48 -3.03
N LEU A 97 10.25 -5.80 -2.71
CA LEU A 97 10.89 -7.08 -2.97
C LEU A 97 10.95 -7.96 -1.72
N GLU A 98 10.41 -7.51 -0.60
CA GLU A 98 10.45 -8.27 0.65
C GLU A 98 9.57 -9.52 0.58
N ASN A 99 10.13 -10.66 0.91
CA ASN A 99 9.42 -11.96 0.92
C ASN A 99 8.18 -11.96 1.80
N PHE A 100 8.13 -11.12 2.82
CA PHE A 100 6.98 -10.98 3.72
C PHE A 100 5.67 -10.70 2.98
N TYR A 101 5.71 -9.94 1.88
CA TYR A 101 4.53 -9.49 1.15
C TYR A 101 4.13 -10.40 -0.03
N GLN A 102 4.93 -11.40 -0.40
CA GLN A 102 4.75 -12.13 -1.66
C GLN A 102 3.41 -12.87 -1.78
N GLU A 103 2.79 -13.23 -0.66
CA GLU A 103 1.48 -13.91 -0.63
C GLU A 103 0.29 -12.93 -0.60
N PHE A 104 0.52 -11.64 -0.40
CA PHE A 104 -0.54 -10.64 -0.30
C PHE A 104 -1.37 -10.51 -1.58
N PRO A 105 -0.77 -10.53 -2.79
CA PRO A 105 -1.55 -10.45 -4.03
C PRO A 105 -2.62 -11.53 -4.17
N ALA A 106 -2.37 -12.74 -3.66
CA ALA A 106 -3.31 -13.86 -3.73
C ALA A 106 -4.56 -13.64 -2.87
N ARG A 107 -4.45 -12.83 -1.80
CA ARG A 107 -5.55 -12.51 -0.88
C ARG A 107 -6.12 -11.11 -1.07
N ALA A 108 -5.61 -10.38 -2.06
CA ALA A 108 -6.03 -9.01 -2.33
C ALA A 108 -7.50 -8.93 -2.76
N VAL A 109 -8.13 -7.83 -2.42
CA VAL A 109 -9.51 -7.52 -2.80
C VAL A 109 -9.52 -6.45 -3.90
N ALA A 110 -10.46 -6.54 -4.83
CA ALA A 110 -10.72 -5.46 -5.77
C ALA A 110 -11.52 -4.35 -5.06
N ALA A 111 -11.06 -3.12 -5.17
CA ALA A 111 -11.68 -1.99 -4.51
C ALA A 111 -11.65 -0.74 -5.39
N ASP A 112 -12.74 0.03 -5.37
CA ASP A 112 -12.74 1.38 -5.93
C ASP A 112 -12.06 2.31 -4.93
N VAL A 113 -10.86 2.79 -5.29
CA VAL A 113 -10.11 3.75 -4.51
C VAL A 113 -10.17 5.09 -5.24
N HIS A 114 -11.14 5.92 -4.87
CA HIS A 114 -11.38 7.24 -5.44
C HIS A 114 -11.57 7.25 -6.97
N GLY A 115 -12.34 6.29 -7.47
CA GLY A 115 -12.68 6.18 -8.89
C GLY A 115 -11.66 5.40 -9.73
N ILE A 116 -10.66 4.79 -9.09
CA ILE A 116 -9.73 3.87 -9.73
C ILE A 116 -9.92 2.49 -9.11
N LEU A 117 -10.18 1.49 -9.94
CA LEU A 117 -10.26 0.11 -9.50
C LEU A 117 -8.85 -0.42 -9.24
N LEU A 118 -8.52 -0.60 -7.97
CA LEU A 118 -7.25 -1.15 -7.51
C LEU A 118 -7.46 -2.55 -6.91
N ARG A 119 -6.38 -3.32 -6.88
CA ARG A 119 -6.27 -4.47 -6.00
C ARG A 119 -5.61 -4.01 -4.70
N VAL A 120 -6.26 -4.24 -3.59
CA VAL A 120 -5.81 -3.76 -2.28
C VAL A 120 -5.52 -4.96 -1.39
N ALA A 121 -4.40 -4.95 -0.68
CA ALA A 121 -4.10 -5.97 0.33
C ALA A 121 -5.29 -6.15 1.28
N SER A 122 -5.58 -7.39 1.69
CA SER A 122 -6.67 -7.67 2.64
C SER A 122 -6.50 -6.83 3.91
N LEU A 123 -7.58 -6.64 4.66
CA LEU A 123 -7.54 -5.92 5.94
C LEU A 123 -6.49 -6.51 6.89
N GLU A 124 -6.43 -7.83 6.97
CA GLU A 124 -5.49 -8.53 7.84
C GLU A 124 -4.04 -8.37 7.37
N ASP A 125 -3.80 -8.47 6.07
CA ASP A 125 -2.49 -8.26 5.47
C ASP A 125 -2.03 -6.81 5.64
N THR A 126 -2.94 -5.85 5.49
CA THR A 126 -2.66 -4.42 5.71
C THR A 126 -2.23 -4.17 7.16
N LEU A 127 -2.94 -4.73 8.14
CA LEU A 127 -2.55 -4.65 9.54
C LEU A 127 -1.20 -5.32 9.78
N SER A 128 -0.99 -6.53 9.25
CA SER A 128 0.26 -7.28 9.41
C SER A 128 1.45 -6.52 8.84
N GLY A 129 1.30 -5.88 7.69
CA GLY A 129 2.33 -5.03 7.08
C GLY A 129 2.68 -3.82 7.97
N LYS A 130 1.69 -3.18 8.57
CA LYS A 130 1.91 -2.06 9.49
C LYS A 130 2.57 -2.49 10.80
N ILE A 131 2.19 -3.64 11.35
CA ILE A 131 2.84 -4.21 12.54
C ILE A 131 4.32 -4.53 12.23
N LYS A 132 4.60 -5.15 11.07
CA LYS A 132 5.98 -5.42 10.64
C LYS A 132 6.79 -4.14 10.55
N ALA A 133 6.27 -3.11 9.87
CA ALA A 133 6.95 -1.84 9.70
C ALA A 133 7.21 -1.13 11.04
N TRP A 134 6.22 -1.10 11.94
CA TRP A 134 6.36 -0.54 13.27
C TRP A 134 7.38 -1.30 14.13
N SER A 135 7.48 -2.61 13.97
CA SER A 135 8.38 -3.48 14.76
C SER A 135 9.85 -3.40 14.32
N ASP A 136 10.14 -2.77 13.20
CA ASP A 136 11.48 -2.62 12.67
C ASP A 136 12.29 -1.62 13.54
N SER A 137 13.31 -2.13 14.24
CA SER A 137 14.16 -1.34 15.13
C SER A 137 15.00 -0.28 14.40
N ASP A 138 15.31 -0.50 13.14
CA ASP A 138 16.13 0.40 12.32
C ASP A 138 15.30 1.51 11.65
N ARG A 139 13.97 1.41 11.76
CA ARG A 139 13.06 2.38 11.20
C ARG A 139 13.08 3.69 11.98
N ARG A 140 13.20 4.83 11.28
CA ARG A 140 13.19 6.15 11.93
C ARG A 140 11.95 6.33 12.79
N GLN A 141 12.11 6.94 13.98
CA GLN A 141 11.03 7.15 14.95
C GLN A 141 9.79 7.81 14.33
N SER A 142 9.97 8.83 13.48
CA SER A 142 8.83 9.50 12.82
C SER A 142 8.02 8.56 11.92
N LYS A 143 8.67 7.59 11.29
CA LYS A 143 7.99 6.56 10.49
C LYS A 143 7.29 5.53 11.37
N GLN A 144 7.91 5.12 12.49
CA GLN A 144 7.26 4.23 13.47
C GLN A 144 6.01 4.87 14.07
N LEU A 145 6.04 6.17 14.39
CA LEU A 145 4.87 6.91 14.88
C LEU A 145 3.76 6.99 13.83
N LYS A 146 4.12 7.17 12.55
CA LYS A 146 3.16 7.11 11.45
C LYS A 146 2.51 5.73 11.37
N ASP A 147 3.32 4.66 11.42
CA ASP A 147 2.80 3.28 11.37
C ASP A 147 1.89 2.98 12.57
N LEU A 148 2.23 3.46 13.75
CA LEU A 148 1.37 3.36 14.94
C LEU A 148 0.04 4.10 14.75
N GLY A 149 0.07 5.30 14.17
CA GLY A 149 -1.12 6.05 13.81
C GLY A 149 -1.99 5.33 12.76
N ASP A 150 -1.39 4.72 11.76
CA ASP A 150 -2.08 3.92 10.77
C ASP A 150 -2.76 2.69 11.39
N ILE A 151 -2.08 2.00 12.34
CA ILE A 151 -2.68 0.90 13.10
C ILE A 151 -3.88 1.40 13.92
N ALA A 152 -3.76 2.55 14.60
CA ALA A 152 -4.87 3.14 15.34
C ALA A 152 -6.08 3.42 14.46
N ARG A 153 -5.88 3.99 13.27
CA ARG A 153 -6.94 4.26 12.27
C ARG A 153 -7.65 2.98 11.82
N LEU A 154 -6.90 1.91 11.58
CA LEU A 154 -7.47 0.60 11.23
C LEU A 154 -8.33 0.04 12.38
N LEU A 155 -7.87 0.17 13.63
CA LEU A 155 -8.61 -0.28 14.81
C LEU A 155 -9.89 0.51 15.05
N GLU A 156 -9.87 1.82 14.82
CA GLU A 156 -11.05 2.68 14.94
C GLU A 156 -12.14 2.27 13.94
N ALA A 157 -11.76 1.90 12.73
CA ALA A 157 -12.69 1.40 11.70
C ALA A 157 -13.07 -0.07 11.89
N HIS A 158 -12.19 -0.88 12.48
CA HIS A 158 -12.32 -2.33 12.62
C HIS A 158 -11.90 -2.79 14.03
N PRO A 159 -12.71 -2.56 15.08
CA PRO A 159 -12.37 -2.86 16.47
C PRO A 159 -11.96 -4.32 16.73
N GLY A 160 -12.50 -5.27 15.96
CA GLY A 160 -12.17 -6.69 16.05
C GLY A 160 -10.71 -7.03 15.77
N LEU A 161 -9.95 -6.13 15.15
CA LEU A 161 -8.51 -6.31 14.92
C LEU A 161 -7.69 -6.22 16.22
N TRP A 162 -8.25 -5.68 17.30
CA TRP A 162 -7.57 -5.56 18.59
C TRP A 162 -6.97 -6.88 19.07
N GLU A 163 -7.69 -7.97 18.89
CA GLU A 163 -7.25 -9.30 19.36
C GLU A 163 -6.05 -9.84 18.54
N LYS A 164 -5.78 -9.28 17.37
CA LYS A 164 -4.64 -9.64 16.51
C LYS A 164 -3.37 -8.86 16.84
N LEU A 165 -3.44 -7.85 17.71
CA LEU A 165 -2.28 -7.01 18.05
C LEU A 165 -1.32 -7.74 18.99
N PRO A 166 0.02 -7.60 18.77
CA PRO A 166 1.02 -7.93 19.74
C PRO A 166 0.84 -7.14 21.05
N GLU A 167 1.21 -7.74 22.19
CA GLU A 167 1.09 -7.09 23.50
C GLU A 167 1.75 -5.71 23.56
N LYS A 168 2.95 -5.57 22.99
CA LYS A 168 3.66 -4.28 22.93
C LYS A 168 2.85 -3.16 22.30
N LEU A 169 2.05 -3.46 21.27
CA LEU A 169 1.15 -2.49 20.63
C LEU A 169 -0.06 -2.19 21.49
N ARG A 170 -0.65 -3.19 22.13
CA ARG A 170 -1.78 -3.00 23.04
C ARG A 170 -1.44 -2.08 24.21
N LEU A 171 -0.19 -2.08 24.66
CA LEU A 171 0.28 -1.17 25.70
C LEU A 171 0.42 0.30 25.25
N GLN A 172 0.55 0.53 23.95
CA GLN A 172 0.71 1.87 23.37
C GLN A 172 -0.59 2.46 22.82
N LEU A 173 -1.60 1.63 22.60
CA LEU A 173 -2.88 2.01 22.03
C LEU A 173 -4.00 1.85 23.04
N ARG A 174 -5.10 2.57 22.83
CA ARG A 174 -6.34 2.36 23.57
C ARG A 174 -7.22 1.37 22.82
N ARG A 175 -7.84 0.44 23.55
CA ARG A 175 -8.86 -0.42 22.95
C ARG A 175 -10.00 0.44 22.44
N PRO A 176 -10.41 0.31 21.17
CA PRO A 176 -11.60 1.00 20.66
C PRO A 176 -12.83 0.59 21.46
N ALA A 177 -13.78 1.50 21.65
CA ALA A 177 -15.09 1.14 22.22
C ALA A 177 -15.80 0.19 21.25
N ASP A 178 -16.40 -0.85 21.80
CA ASP A 178 -17.30 -1.72 21.04
C ASP A 178 -18.46 -0.85 20.53
N GLY A 179 -18.58 -0.68 19.21
CA GLY A 179 -19.61 0.11 18.56
C GLY A 179 -21.00 -0.53 18.65
#